data_001e01748f80affd27c6e8f84020e258
#
_entry.id   001e01748f80affd27c6e8f84020e258
#
_cell.length_a   1.000
_cell.length_b   1.000
_cell.length_c   1.000
_cell.angle_alpha   90.00
_cell.angle_beta   90.00
_cell.angle_gamma   90.00
#
_symmetry.space_group_name_H-M   'P 1'
#
loop_
_entity.id
_entity.type
_entity.pdbx_description
1 polymer ?
#
loop_
_entity_poly.entity_id
_entity_poly.type
_entity_poly.pdbx_seq_one_letter_code
_entity_poly.pdbx_strand_id
1 'polypeptide(L)' 'MRYLDQSLFTNLLSLERKRCERTGNSFGLALLDVSRLPVVLPLCETLTAQMRETDLCGWYRQEMVIGIIFTLLNGT' A
#
# COMPACT_ATOMS: atom_id res chain seq x y z
N MET A 1 7.70 9.43 -0.61
CA MET A 1 6.66 8.63 0.04
C MET A 1 7.21 7.86 1.23
N ARG A 2 6.43 7.73 2.28
CA ARG A 2 6.86 7.06 3.50
C ARG A 2 6.41 5.60 3.50
N TYR A 3 7.32 4.68 3.84
CA TYR A 3 6.99 3.28 3.96
C TYR A 3 6.34 3.02 5.32
N LEU A 4 5.14 2.44 5.34
CA LEU A 4 4.33 2.33 6.54
C LEU A 4 4.54 0.97 7.23
N ASP A 5 4.48 0.96 8.57
CA ASP A 5 4.46 -0.29 9.31
C ASP A 5 3.10 -0.98 9.15
N GLN A 6 3.01 -2.22 9.59
CA GLN A 6 1.79 -3.02 9.41
C GLN A 6 0.57 -2.38 10.07
N SER A 7 0.73 -1.89 11.29
CA SER A 7 -0.38 -1.31 12.04
C SER A 7 -0.97 -0.10 11.31
N LEU A 8 -0.11 0.81 10.90
CA LEU A 8 -0.55 2.02 10.21
C LEU A 8 -1.12 1.68 8.83
N PHE A 9 -0.47 0.77 8.10
CA PHE A 9 -0.93 0.38 6.78
C PHE A 9 -2.34 -0.23 6.84
N THR A 10 -2.58 -1.16 7.75
CA THR A 10 -3.89 -1.81 7.87
C THR A 10 -4.97 -0.84 8.32
N ASN A 11 -4.64 0.12 9.17
CA ASN A 11 -5.58 1.16 9.56
C ASN A 11 -5.96 2.04 8.37
N LEU A 12 -4.99 2.46 7.58
CA LEU A 12 -5.25 3.28 6.40
C LEU A 12 -6.02 2.50 5.33
N LEU A 13 -5.74 1.22 5.18
CA LEU A 13 -6.49 0.36 4.26
C LEU A 13 -7.96 0.28 4.68
N SER A 14 -8.23 0.12 5.97
CA SER A 14 -9.59 0.09 6.50
C SER A 14 -10.33 1.39 6.23
N LEU A 15 -9.66 2.53 6.45
CA LEU A 15 -10.23 3.84 6.17
C LEU A 15 -10.54 4.03 4.69
N GLU A 16 -9.66 3.55 3.82
CA GLU A 16 -9.87 3.64 2.38
C GLU A 16 -11.07 2.83 1.94
N ARG A 17 -11.24 1.63 2.49
CA ARG A 17 -12.42 0.80 2.21
C ARG A 17 -13.71 1.52 2.59
N LYS A 18 -13.75 2.11 3.77
CA LYS A 18 -14.93 2.84 4.24
C LYS A 18 -15.23 4.05 3.39
N ARG A 19 -14.19 4.77 2.99
CA ARG A 19 -14.34 5.93 2.12
C ARG A 19 -14.92 5.53 0.77
N CYS A 20 -14.41 4.46 0.18
CA CYS A 20 -14.89 3.98 -1.12
C CYS A 20 -16.32 3.46 -1.06
N GLU A 21 -16.70 2.79 0.01
CA GLU A 21 -18.07 2.35 0.22
C GLU A 21 -19.04 3.53 0.25
N ARG A 22 -18.63 4.61 0.91
CA ARG A 22 -19.47 5.79 1.06
C ARG A 22 -19.59 6.62 -0.21
N THR A 23 -18.50 6.73 -0.98
CA THR A 23 -18.45 7.60 -2.15
C THR A 23 -18.72 6.88 -3.45
N GLY A 24 -18.69 5.55 -3.45
CA GLY A 24 -18.80 4.77 -4.69
C GLY A 24 -17.52 4.70 -5.50
N ASN A 25 -16.44 5.29 -5.01
CA ASN A 25 -15.14 5.19 -5.66
C ASN A 25 -14.52 3.83 -5.40
N SER A 26 -13.42 3.53 -6.06
CA SER A 26 -12.70 2.30 -5.86
C SER A 26 -11.21 2.58 -5.68
N PHE A 27 -10.51 1.58 -5.18
CA PHE A 27 -9.05 1.64 -5.02
C PHE A 27 -8.47 0.30 -5.44
N GLY A 28 -7.18 0.29 -5.76
CA GLY A 28 -6.46 -0.94 -6.07
C GLY A 28 -5.58 -1.34 -4.91
N LEU A 29 -5.43 -2.64 -4.69
CA LEU A 29 -4.55 -3.19 -3.67
C LEU A 29 -3.66 -4.25 -4.31
N ALA A 30 -2.35 -4.06 -4.22
CA ALA A 30 -1.38 -5.06 -4.65
C ALA A 30 -0.67 -5.62 -3.43
N LEU A 31 -0.45 -6.93 -3.42
CA LEU A 31 0.27 -7.61 -2.35
C LEU A 31 1.45 -8.36 -2.94
N LEU A 32 2.64 -8.16 -2.35
CA LEU A 32 3.87 -8.81 -2.79
C LEU A 32 4.44 -9.63 -1.63
N ASP A 33 4.52 -10.93 -1.82
CA ASP A 33 5.15 -11.81 -0.83
C ASP A 33 6.68 -11.71 -0.98
N VAL A 34 7.33 -11.17 0.05
CA VAL A 34 8.77 -10.98 0.07
C VAL A 34 9.44 -11.81 1.16
N SER A 35 8.72 -12.77 1.72
CA SER A 35 9.21 -13.57 2.84
C SER A 35 10.46 -14.39 2.50
N ARG A 36 10.69 -14.65 1.22
CA ARG A 36 11.85 -15.42 0.77
C ARG A 36 13.01 -14.56 0.28
N LEU A 37 12.85 -13.25 0.26
CA LEU A 37 13.93 -12.37 -0.17
C LEU A 37 14.95 -12.20 0.96
N PRO A 38 16.25 -12.34 0.68
CA PRO A 38 17.27 -12.17 1.71
C PRO A 38 17.39 -10.73 2.19
N VAL A 39 17.10 -9.76 1.31
CA VAL A 39 17.17 -8.33 1.65
C VAL A 39 15.98 -7.64 1.01
N VAL A 40 15.16 -6.98 1.82
CA VAL A 40 13.91 -6.36 1.35
C VAL A 40 14.06 -4.84 1.20
N LEU A 41 14.95 -4.20 1.96
CA LEU A 41 15.05 -2.74 1.97
C LEU A 41 15.27 -2.10 0.59
N PRO A 42 16.16 -2.62 -0.28
CA PRO A 42 16.30 -2.03 -1.62
C PRO A 42 15.01 -2.08 -2.44
N LEU A 43 14.23 -3.14 -2.29
CA LEU A 43 12.94 -3.24 -2.97
C LEU A 43 11.97 -2.19 -2.45
N CYS A 44 11.89 -2.02 -1.13
CA CYS A 44 11.03 -1.01 -0.52
C CYS A 44 11.42 0.40 -1.00
N GLU A 45 12.70 0.71 -1.05
CA GLU A 45 13.18 1.99 -1.52
C GLU A 45 12.81 2.25 -2.99
N THR A 46 12.97 1.23 -3.83
CA THR A 46 12.61 1.32 -5.24
C THR A 46 11.12 1.55 -5.41
N LEU A 47 10.30 0.82 -4.69
CA LEU A 47 8.85 0.95 -4.77
C LEU A 47 8.39 2.33 -4.33
N THR A 48 8.88 2.81 -3.18
CA THR A 48 8.47 4.12 -2.67
C THR A 48 8.94 5.26 -3.56
N ALA A 49 10.09 5.11 -4.21
CA ALA A 49 10.58 6.13 -5.14
C ALA A 49 9.69 6.27 -6.37
N GLN A 50 8.95 5.23 -6.74
CA GLN A 50 8.08 5.24 -7.91
C GLN A 50 6.60 5.47 -7.59
N MET A 51 6.25 5.53 -6.30
CA MET A 51 4.87 5.76 -5.90
C MET A 51 4.47 7.21 -6.14
N ARG A 52 3.19 7.40 -6.52
CA ARG A 52 2.61 8.74 -6.56
C ARG A 52 2.33 9.21 -5.13
N GLU A 53 2.15 10.51 -4.94
CA GLU A 53 1.84 11.06 -3.62
C GLU A 53 0.54 10.49 -3.05
N THR A 54 -0.38 10.09 -3.91
CA THR A 54 -1.67 9.55 -3.51
C THR A 54 -1.65 8.06 -3.24
N ASP A 55 -0.55 7.38 -3.59
CA ASP A 55 -0.41 5.94 -3.35
C ASP A 55 0.21 5.71 -1.97
N LEU A 56 -0.14 4.57 -1.37
CA LEU A 56 0.39 4.19 -0.06
C LEU A 56 1.12 2.86 -0.18
N CYS A 57 2.27 2.75 0.46
CA CYS A 57 3.07 1.53 0.46
C CYS A 57 3.50 1.20 1.88
N GLY A 58 3.38 -0.04 2.27
CA GLY A 58 3.78 -0.46 3.60
C GLY A 58 3.68 -1.96 3.79
N TRP A 59 3.79 -2.39 5.05
CA TRP A 59 3.68 -3.80 5.38
C TRP A 59 2.21 -4.19 5.53
N TYR A 60 1.76 -5.09 4.69
CA TYR A 60 0.48 -5.77 4.88
C TYR A 60 0.63 -6.83 5.98
N ARG A 61 1.75 -7.57 5.93
CA ARG A 61 2.22 -8.42 7.02
C ARG A 61 3.67 -8.04 7.27
N GLN A 62 3.98 -7.70 8.52
CA GLN A 62 5.30 -7.18 8.89
C GLN A 62 6.40 -8.12 8.40
N GLU A 63 7.30 -7.58 7.59
CA GLU A 63 8.47 -8.27 7.05
C GLU A 63 8.18 -9.46 6.14
N MET A 64 6.92 -9.70 5.81
CA MET A 64 6.52 -10.85 4.97
C MET A 64 5.82 -10.45 3.68
N VAL A 65 4.87 -9.51 3.76
CA VAL A 65 4.07 -9.10 2.61
C VAL A 65 4.01 -7.59 2.53
N ILE A 66 4.44 -7.06 1.38
CA ILE A 66 4.32 -5.63 1.08
C ILE A 66 2.94 -5.39 0.48
N GLY A 67 2.26 -4.34 0.96
CA GLY A 67 1.00 -3.91 0.40
C GLY A 67 1.14 -2.55 -0.25
N ILE A 68 0.45 -2.36 -1.37
CA ILE A 68 0.40 -1.08 -2.08
C ILE A 68 -1.05 -0.72 -2.31
N ILE A 69 -1.46 0.44 -1.85
CA ILE A 69 -2.80 0.95 -2.07
C ILE A 69 -2.72 2.01 -3.16
N PHE A 70 -3.39 1.74 -4.29
CA PHE A 70 -3.47 2.68 -5.41
C PHE A 70 -4.78 3.44 -5.30
N THR A 71 -4.68 4.74 -5.08
CA THR A 71 -5.86 5.60 -5.02
C THR A 71 -6.30 5.89 -6.44
N LEU A 72 -7.45 5.39 -6.82
CA LEU A 72 -7.99 5.58 -8.16
C LEU A 72 -8.82 6.86 -8.21
N LEU A 73 -8.56 7.67 -9.23
CA LEU A 73 -9.32 8.90 -9.43
C LEU A 73 -10.65 8.57 -10.07
N ASN A 74 -11.70 9.18 -9.52
CA ASN A 74 -13.05 9.01 -10.04
C ASN A 74 -13.14 9.62 -11.43
N GLY A 75 -13.75 8.89 -12.36
CA GLY A 75 -14.02 9.39 -13.69
C GLY A 75 -12.84 9.40 -14.64
N THR A 76 -11.78 8.72 -14.31
CA THR A 76 -10.62 8.61 -15.20
C THR A 76 -10.45 7.20 -15.73
#